data_93aca3f51d72f59e7262b8f433869235
#
_entry.id   93aca3f51d72f59e7262b8f433869235
#
_cell.length_a   1.000
_cell.length_b   1.000
_cell.length_c   1.000
_cell.angle_alpha   90.00
_cell.angle_beta   90.00
_cell.angle_gamma   90.00
#
_symmetry.space_group_name_H-M   'P 1'
#
loop_
_entity.id
_entity.type
_entity.pdbx_description
1 polymer ?
#
loop_
_entity_poly.entity_id
_entity_poly.type
_entity_poly.pdbx_seq_one_letter_code
_entity_poly.pdbx_strand_id
1 'polypeptide(L)'
;MTDEDIFMQKRLLDLSEQSYRNNHYTFTGFLTLAEQDLFYQLLAQRPGMEYTISGGSEGCERCVIRFGSEESLGYEEPFPIVCVEIAPALKKFAEDLGHRDFLGALMHLGIDRSTLGDIRLSDGKAYLFCLAKVSGYIVENLTKIRHTVVRCRILDEIPEQSKPQVTEETLIVSSLRLDGIVAKLYHLSRSQSLLLFREKKVFLDGRCMENNSGICKEGSIVSVRGYGRFVYQGLAHETKKGNLSIRIGRYGGVH
;
A
#
# COMPACT_ATOMS: atom_id res chain seq x y z
N MET A 1 20.63 -9.18 -3.84
CA MET A 1 19.69 -9.76 -2.89
C MET A 1 20.39 -9.79 -1.54
N THR A 2 19.81 -9.20 -0.51
CA THR A 2 20.38 -9.17 0.85
C THR A 2 20.02 -10.46 1.60
N ASP A 3 20.65 -10.71 2.76
CA ASP A 3 20.28 -11.84 3.61
C ASP A 3 18.83 -11.73 4.11
N GLU A 4 18.35 -10.51 4.34
CA GLU A 4 16.95 -10.22 4.70
C GLU A 4 15.98 -10.58 3.56
N ASP A 5 16.33 -10.29 2.30
CA ASP A 5 15.52 -10.66 1.14
C ASP A 5 15.40 -12.17 1.02
N ILE A 6 16.51 -12.90 1.20
CA ILE A 6 16.55 -14.37 1.16
C ILE A 6 15.67 -14.94 2.29
N PHE A 7 15.78 -14.41 3.49
CA PHE A 7 14.98 -14.84 4.64
C PHE A 7 13.48 -14.60 4.38
N MET A 8 13.12 -13.43 3.82
CA MET A 8 11.74 -13.11 3.46
C MET A 8 11.20 -14.08 2.41
N GLN A 9 11.94 -14.34 1.33
CA GLN A 9 11.49 -15.29 0.30
C GLN A 9 11.31 -16.70 0.87
N LYS A 10 12.21 -17.15 1.75
CA LYS A 10 12.07 -18.44 2.43
C LYS A 10 10.81 -18.48 3.28
N ARG A 11 10.55 -17.45 4.08
CA ARG A 11 9.33 -17.36 4.90
C ARG A 11 8.05 -17.40 4.06
N LEU A 12 8.02 -16.70 2.92
CA LEU A 12 6.88 -16.72 1.99
C LEU A 12 6.64 -18.12 1.42
N LEU A 13 7.74 -18.81 1.05
CA LEU A 13 7.66 -20.19 0.57
C LEU A 13 7.17 -21.14 1.66
N ASP A 14 7.70 -21.04 2.88
CA ASP A 14 7.29 -21.86 4.01
C ASP A 14 5.80 -21.70 4.32
N LEU A 15 5.26 -20.48 4.28
CA LEU A 15 3.84 -20.22 4.49
C LEU A 15 2.97 -20.86 3.40
N SER A 16 3.38 -20.74 2.13
CA SER A 16 2.68 -21.38 1.01
C SER A 16 2.68 -22.92 1.15
N GLU A 17 3.83 -23.49 1.50
CA GLU A 17 3.96 -24.95 1.72
C GLU A 17 3.15 -25.43 2.94
N GLN A 18 3.10 -24.65 4.01
CA GLN A 18 2.29 -24.96 5.20
C GLN A 18 0.81 -24.97 4.86
N SER A 19 0.32 -23.99 4.08
CA SER A 19 -1.06 -23.95 3.63
C SER A 19 -1.42 -25.23 2.86
N TYR A 20 -0.60 -25.59 1.89
CA TYR A 20 -0.82 -26.79 1.07
C TYR A 20 -0.75 -28.09 1.89
N ARG A 21 0.27 -28.26 2.75
CA ARG A 21 0.47 -29.52 3.50
C ARG A 21 -0.58 -29.74 4.59
N ASN A 22 -1.04 -28.65 5.22
CA ASN A 22 -1.93 -28.75 6.39
C ASN A 22 -3.39 -28.45 6.06
N ASN A 23 -3.72 -28.21 4.78
CA ASN A 23 -5.06 -27.89 4.31
C ASN A 23 -5.73 -26.76 5.09
N HIS A 24 -5.01 -25.66 5.35
CA HIS A 24 -5.54 -24.46 5.96
C HIS A 24 -4.90 -23.20 5.39
N TYR A 25 -5.60 -22.07 5.48
CA TYR A 25 -5.03 -20.78 5.09
C TYR A 25 -3.87 -20.38 5.98
N THR A 26 -2.84 -19.77 5.37
CA THR A 26 -1.76 -19.10 6.10
C THR A 26 -1.65 -17.65 5.65
N PHE A 27 -1.16 -16.79 6.55
CA PHE A 27 -1.14 -15.35 6.32
C PHE A 27 0.25 -14.78 6.61
N THR A 28 0.67 -13.80 5.81
CA THR A 28 1.82 -12.97 6.15
C THR A 28 1.45 -11.90 7.18
N GLY A 29 2.42 -11.13 7.65
CA GLY A 29 2.17 -9.77 8.13
C GLY A 29 1.90 -8.82 6.96
N PHE A 30 1.73 -7.52 7.27
CA PHE A 30 1.66 -6.49 6.24
C PHE A 30 3.03 -6.30 5.59
N LEU A 31 3.09 -6.56 4.31
CA LEU A 31 4.28 -6.42 3.48
C LEU A 31 4.39 -5.01 2.90
N THR A 32 5.59 -4.48 2.86
CA THR A 32 5.94 -3.29 2.09
C THR A 32 5.97 -3.60 0.60
N LEU A 33 6.00 -2.58 -0.27
CA LEU A 33 6.13 -2.77 -1.72
C LEU A 33 7.41 -3.57 -2.10
N ALA A 34 8.51 -3.39 -1.38
CA ALA A 34 9.73 -4.16 -1.64
C ALA A 34 9.57 -5.64 -1.31
N GLU A 35 8.89 -5.96 -0.20
CA GLU A 35 8.60 -7.34 0.19
C GLU A 35 7.55 -7.98 -0.73
N GLN A 36 6.58 -7.22 -1.22
CA GLN A 36 5.64 -7.67 -2.26
C GLN A 36 6.37 -7.98 -3.56
N ASP A 37 7.36 -7.17 -3.95
CA ASP A 37 8.18 -7.45 -5.13
C ASP A 37 8.96 -8.76 -4.99
N LEU A 38 9.54 -9.04 -3.81
CA LEU A 38 10.18 -10.33 -3.53
C LEU A 38 9.20 -11.51 -3.69
N PHE A 39 7.95 -11.33 -3.27
CA PHE A 39 6.91 -12.34 -3.49
C PHE A 39 6.62 -12.53 -4.98
N TYR A 40 6.49 -11.48 -5.77
CA TYR A 40 6.27 -11.61 -7.22
C TYR A 40 7.45 -12.24 -7.94
N GLN A 41 8.69 -11.99 -7.48
CA GLN A 41 9.87 -12.69 -7.99
C GLN A 41 9.83 -14.18 -7.68
N LEU A 42 9.43 -14.55 -6.45
CA LEU A 42 9.26 -15.94 -6.04
C LEU A 42 8.16 -16.63 -6.86
N LEU A 43 7.02 -15.95 -7.07
CA LEU A 43 5.90 -16.45 -7.87
C LEU A 43 6.31 -16.74 -9.33
N ALA A 44 7.17 -15.92 -9.92
CA ALA A 44 7.70 -16.16 -11.26
C ALA A 44 8.57 -17.44 -11.35
N GLN A 45 9.23 -17.81 -10.25
CA GLN A 45 10.04 -19.04 -10.16
C GLN A 45 9.22 -20.27 -9.76
N ARG A 46 8.08 -20.07 -9.09
CA ARG A 46 7.19 -21.10 -8.56
C ARG A 46 5.74 -20.85 -9.02
N PRO A 47 5.43 -21.03 -10.30
CA PRO A 47 4.07 -20.91 -10.79
C PRO A 47 3.18 -21.99 -10.15
N GLY A 48 1.95 -21.62 -9.78
CA GLY A 48 1.00 -22.54 -9.14
C GLY A 48 0.80 -22.30 -7.65
N MET A 49 1.41 -21.29 -7.04
CA MET A 49 1.04 -20.85 -5.69
C MET A 49 -0.37 -20.25 -5.71
N GLU A 50 -1.24 -20.76 -4.87
CA GLU A 50 -2.58 -20.19 -4.65
C GLU A 50 -2.49 -19.11 -3.60
N TYR A 51 -2.91 -17.89 -3.95
CA TYR A 51 -2.83 -16.75 -3.05
C TYR A 51 -3.86 -15.68 -3.36
N THR A 52 -4.15 -14.86 -2.36
CA THR A 52 -4.90 -13.62 -2.47
C THR A 52 -4.18 -12.53 -1.71
N ILE A 53 -4.29 -11.27 -2.15
CA ILE A 53 -3.63 -10.13 -1.52
C ILE A 53 -4.69 -9.12 -1.08
N SER A 54 -4.60 -8.64 0.15
CA SER A 54 -5.46 -7.57 0.66
C SER A 54 -4.72 -6.66 1.64
N GLY A 55 -4.99 -5.36 1.55
CA GLY A 55 -4.57 -4.39 2.57
C GLY A 55 -5.71 -4.01 3.52
N GLY A 56 -6.88 -4.68 3.41
CA GLY A 56 -8.09 -4.39 4.19
C GLY A 56 -9.03 -3.40 3.50
N SER A 57 -8.57 -2.65 2.51
CA SER A 57 -9.38 -1.74 1.70
C SER A 57 -8.71 -1.47 0.36
N GLU A 58 -9.49 -1.05 -0.62
CA GLU A 58 -8.98 -0.66 -1.93
C GLU A 58 -7.90 0.42 -1.83
N GLY A 59 -6.86 0.31 -2.66
CA GLY A 59 -5.77 1.27 -2.74
C GLY A 59 -4.83 1.27 -1.52
N CYS A 60 -4.82 0.26 -0.66
CA CYS A 60 -3.78 0.09 0.35
C CYS A 60 -2.44 -0.25 -0.31
N GLU A 61 -1.36 0.34 0.21
CA GLU A 61 0.01 0.07 -0.25
C GLU A 61 0.59 -1.14 0.48
N ARG A 62 0.37 -1.22 1.78
CA ARG A 62 0.80 -2.38 2.57
C ARG A 62 -0.28 -3.45 2.52
N CYS A 63 0.13 -4.68 2.18
CA CYS A 63 -0.81 -5.78 2.01
C CYS A 63 -0.37 -7.03 2.76
N VAL A 64 -1.34 -7.83 3.15
CA VAL A 64 -1.19 -9.19 3.66
C VAL A 64 -1.42 -10.15 2.51
N ILE A 65 -0.60 -11.18 2.40
CA ILE A 65 -0.82 -12.30 1.49
C ILE A 65 -1.46 -13.42 2.28
N ARG A 66 -2.57 -13.96 1.76
CA ARG A 66 -3.22 -15.18 2.21
C ARG A 66 -2.87 -16.28 1.21
N PHE A 67 -2.28 -17.38 1.64
CA PHE A 67 -2.02 -18.56 0.84
C PHE A 67 -3.14 -19.59 1.02
N GLY A 68 -3.47 -20.27 -0.08
CA GLY A 68 -4.60 -21.18 -0.20
C GLY A 68 -5.76 -20.55 -0.99
N SER A 69 -6.67 -21.38 -1.46
CA SER A 69 -7.88 -20.98 -2.18
C SER A 69 -9.09 -21.72 -1.66
N GLU A 70 -10.29 -21.17 -1.88
CA GLU A 70 -11.55 -21.84 -1.55
C GLU A 70 -11.70 -23.17 -2.34
N GLU A 71 -11.21 -23.19 -3.59
CA GLU A 71 -11.27 -24.38 -4.45
C GLU A 71 -10.46 -25.53 -3.86
N SER A 72 -9.29 -25.27 -3.29
CA SER A 72 -8.41 -26.31 -2.75
C SER A 72 -8.74 -26.69 -1.31
N LEU A 73 -9.25 -25.76 -0.50
CA LEU A 73 -9.47 -25.96 0.93
C LEU A 73 -10.94 -26.27 1.29
N GLY A 74 -11.89 -25.93 0.39
CA GLY A 74 -13.33 -26.18 0.60
C GLY A 74 -14.02 -25.17 1.53
N TYR A 75 -13.33 -24.11 1.96
CA TYR A 75 -13.89 -23.03 2.76
C TYR A 75 -13.14 -21.72 2.49
N GLU A 76 -13.76 -20.57 2.79
CA GLU A 76 -13.12 -19.28 2.75
C GLU A 76 -12.81 -18.78 4.18
N GLU A 77 -11.58 -18.31 4.41
CA GLU A 77 -11.17 -17.65 5.63
C GLU A 77 -10.92 -16.17 5.35
N PRO A 78 -11.58 -15.25 6.05
CA PRO A 78 -11.39 -13.81 5.85
C PRO A 78 -9.97 -13.40 6.25
N PHE A 79 -9.48 -12.31 5.63
CA PHE A 79 -8.23 -11.70 6.07
C PHE A 79 -8.33 -11.23 7.52
N PRO A 80 -7.33 -11.52 8.38
CA PRO A 80 -7.31 -11.09 9.77
C PRO A 80 -6.97 -9.60 9.89
N ILE A 81 -7.62 -8.75 9.09
CA ILE A 81 -7.39 -7.31 9.01
C ILE A 81 -8.61 -6.58 9.54
N VAL A 82 -8.39 -5.63 10.43
CA VAL A 82 -9.43 -4.74 10.95
C VAL A 82 -9.04 -3.29 10.73
N CYS A 83 -10.03 -2.40 10.73
CA CYS A 83 -9.83 -0.95 10.69
C CYS A 83 -10.06 -0.38 12.09
N VAL A 84 -9.08 0.37 12.61
CA VAL A 84 -9.18 1.10 13.87
C VAL A 84 -9.28 2.59 13.57
N GLU A 85 -10.40 3.22 13.98
CA GLU A 85 -10.53 4.67 13.98
C GLU A 85 -9.79 5.22 15.20
N ILE A 86 -8.91 6.21 14.98
CA ILE A 86 -8.21 6.96 16.00
C ILE A 86 -8.65 8.42 15.87
N ALA A 87 -9.41 8.92 16.85
CA ALA A 87 -10.00 10.24 16.80
C ALA A 87 -9.59 11.07 18.03
N PRO A 88 -9.39 12.40 17.90
CA PRO A 88 -9.21 13.27 19.05
C PRO A 88 -10.41 13.18 20.01
N ALA A 89 -10.16 13.04 21.31
CA ALA A 89 -11.21 13.03 22.32
C ALA A 89 -12.02 14.34 22.33
N LEU A 90 -11.36 15.47 22.06
CA LEU A 90 -11.95 16.80 21.94
C LEU A 90 -11.34 17.53 20.73
N LYS A 91 -12.11 17.74 19.68
CA LYS A 91 -11.65 18.41 18.44
C LYS A 91 -11.05 19.81 18.69
N LYS A 92 -11.59 20.57 19.65
CA LYS A 92 -11.15 21.94 19.96
C LYS A 92 -9.68 22.04 20.40
N PHE A 93 -9.13 20.97 20.98
CA PHE A 93 -7.78 20.92 21.53
C PHE A 93 -6.86 19.96 20.75
N ALA A 94 -7.32 19.50 19.59
CA ALA A 94 -6.53 18.63 18.73
C ALA A 94 -5.46 19.44 17.99
N GLU A 95 -4.24 18.93 18.00
CA GLU A 95 -3.18 19.39 17.11
C GLU A 95 -3.45 18.87 15.69
N ASP A 96 -2.86 19.51 14.70
CA ASP A 96 -2.83 18.99 13.33
C ASP A 96 -1.81 17.83 13.26
N LEU A 97 -2.32 16.61 13.45
CA LEU A 97 -1.52 15.40 13.50
C LEU A 97 -1.33 14.81 12.10
N GLY A 98 -0.08 14.65 11.71
CA GLY A 98 0.28 14.00 10.45
C GLY A 98 0.47 12.49 10.59
N HIS A 99 0.59 11.80 9.45
CA HIS A 99 0.82 10.36 9.37
C HIS A 99 1.98 9.88 10.27
N ARG A 100 3.08 10.65 10.32
CA ARG A 100 4.26 10.32 11.14
C ARG A 100 3.98 10.34 12.63
N ASP A 101 3.06 11.18 13.09
CA ASP A 101 2.71 11.28 14.50
C ASP A 101 1.92 10.05 14.95
N PHE A 102 0.96 9.60 14.13
CA PHE A 102 0.22 8.37 14.39
C PHE A 102 1.14 7.15 14.36
N LEU A 103 1.96 7.00 13.31
CA LEU A 103 2.89 5.89 13.20
C LEU A 103 3.89 5.88 14.36
N GLY A 104 4.47 7.03 14.70
CA GLY A 104 5.41 7.15 15.82
C GLY A 104 4.81 6.74 17.15
N ALA A 105 3.57 7.14 17.43
CA ALA A 105 2.86 6.75 18.64
C ALA A 105 2.60 5.24 18.72
N LEU A 106 2.18 4.62 17.60
CA LEU A 106 1.99 3.17 17.50
C LEU A 106 3.30 2.40 17.71
N MET A 107 4.39 2.86 17.08
CA MET A 107 5.72 2.24 17.27
C MET A 107 6.23 2.39 18.71
N HIS A 108 5.89 3.49 19.39
CA HIS A 108 6.25 3.70 20.80
C HIS A 108 5.55 2.73 21.75
N LEU A 109 4.38 2.17 21.36
CA LEU A 109 3.72 1.09 22.09
C LEU A 109 4.43 -0.27 21.97
N GLY A 110 5.53 -0.35 21.21
CA GLY A 110 6.26 -1.61 20.98
C GLY A 110 5.59 -2.55 19.97
N ILE A 111 4.65 -2.05 19.17
CA ILE A 111 3.93 -2.85 18.17
C ILE A 111 4.85 -3.12 16.98
N ASP A 112 4.91 -4.38 16.54
CA ASP A 112 5.67 -4.76 15.34
C ASP A 112 5.08 -4.10 14.09
N ARG A 113 5.94 -3.45 13.29
CA ARG A 113 5.55 -2.75 12.06
C ARG A 113 4.86 -3.68 11.04
N SER A 114 5.18 -4.97 11.03
CA SER A 114 4.55 -5.97 10.16
C SER A 114 3.09 -6.25 10.52
N THR A 115 2.63 -5.84 11.71
CA THR A 115 1.22 -5.96 12.12
C THR A 115 0.38 -4.75 11.75
N LEU A 116 1.01 -3.68 11.25
CA LEU A 116 0.38 -2.42 10.88
C LEU A 116 0.38 -2.23 9.37
N GLY A 117 -0.78 -2.00 8.80
CA GLY A 117 -1.00 -1.64 7.42
C GLY A 117 -0.88 -0.14 7.16
N ASP A 118 -1.75 0.35 6.29
CA ASP A 118 -1.84 1.78 5.96
C ASP A 118 -2.55 2.56 7.06
N ILE A 119 -2.14 3.82 7.21
CA ILE A 119 -2.82 4.82 8.04
C ILE A 119 -3.37 5.87 7.08
N ARG A 120 -4.67 6.10 7.09
CA ARG A 120 -5.33 7.11 6.27
C ARG A 120 -5.87 8.23 7.13
N LEU A 121 -5.61 9.46 6.74
CA LEU A 121 -6.07 10.65 7.47
C LEU A 121 -7.28 11.26 6.76
N SER A 122 -8.33 11.53 7.50
CA SER A 122 -9.52 12.25 7.03
C SER A 122 -10.20 12.96 8.18
N ASP A 123 -10.56 14.23 7.99
CA ASP A 123 -11.32 15.05 8.96
C ASP A 123 -10.72 15.11 10.37
N GLY A 124 -9.38 15.15 10.46
CA GLY A 124 -8.65 15.18 11.72
C GLY A 124 -8.67 13.85 12.49
N LYS A 125 -9.02 12.75 11.83
CA LYS A 125 -8.98 11.39 12.34
C LYS A 125 -7.98 10.56 11.53
N ALA A 126 -7.53 9.45 12.12
CA ALA A 126 -6.81 8.42 11.39
C ALA A 126 -7.60 7.11 11.36
N TYR A 127 -7.51 6.42 10.23
CA TYR A 127 -8.04 5.08 10.00
C TYR A 127 -6.84 4.16 9.77
N LEU A 128 -6.55 3.35 10.78
CA LEU A 128 -5.44 2.40 10.78
C LEU A 128 -5.94 1.02 10.37
N PHE A 129 -5.37 0.44 9.32
CA PHE A 129 -5.53 -0.98 9.04
C PHE A 129 -4.47 -1.76 9.81
N CYS A 130 -4.87 -2.77 10.56
CA CYS A 130 -3.94 -3.60 11.34
C CYS A 130 -4.43 -5.05 11.43
N LEU A 131 -3.52 -5.96 11.81
CA LEU A 131 -3.93 -7.32 12.11
C LEU A 131 -4.83 -7.35 13.36
N ALA A 132 -5.89 -8.13 13.32
CA ALA A 132 -6.88 -8.25 14.40
C ALA A 132 -6.23 -8.55 15.77
N LYS A 133 -5.16 -9.35 15.79
CA LYS A 133 -4.43 -9.73 17.02
C LYS A 133 -3.84 -8.56 17.81
N VAL A 134 -3.60 -7.40 17.19
CA VAL A 134 -3.03 -6.21 17.87
C VAL A 134 -4.06 -5.11 18.10
N SER A 135 -5.26 -5.22 17.52
CA SER A 135 -6.26 -4.15 17.55
C SER A 135 -6.77 -3.82 18.95
N GLY A 136 -7.04 -4.86 19.76
CA GLY A 136 -7.46 -4.68 21.16
C GLY A 136 -6.40 -3.93 21.98
N TYR A 137 -5.14 -4.33 21.84
CA TYR A 137 -4.02 -3.67 22.51
C TYR A 137 -3.90 -2.19 22.11
N ILE A 138 -4.09 -1.87 20.83
CA ILE A 138 -4.08 -0.48 20.32
C ILE A 138 -5.22 0.32 20.96
N VAL A 139 -6.44 -0.23 20.97
CA VAL A 139 -7.63 0.44 21.52
C VAL A 139 -7.46 0.76 23.00
N GLU A 140 -6.86 -0.13 23.76
CA GLU A 140 -6.67 0.03 25.22
C GLU A 140 -5.51 0.97 25.56
N ASN A 141 -4.44 0.98 24.77
CA ASN A 141 -3.18 1.62 25.17
C ASN A 141 -2.86 2.92 24.41
N LEU A 142 -3.41 3.14 23.20
CA LEU A 142 -3.18 4.38 22.47
C LEU A 142 -4.13 5.47 22.95
N THR A 143 -3.76 6.16 24.02
CA THR A 143 -4.57 7.19 24.64
C THR A 143 -4.14 8.61 24.29
N LYS A 144 -2.91 8.81 23.77
CA LYS A 144 -2.35 10.12 23.47
C LYS A 144 -1.37 10.06 22.31
N ILE A 145 -1.43 11.07 21.42
CA ILE A 145 -0.48 11.30 20.34
C ILE A 145 0.03 12.74 20.47
N ARG A 146 1.34 12.93 20.68
CA ARG A 146 1.92 14.22 21.09
C ARG A 146 1.19 14.78 22.32
N HIS A 147 0.50 15.92 22.16
CA HIS A 147 -0.29 16.55 23.24
C HIS A 147 -1.79 16.28 23.12
N THR A 148 -2.24 15.64 22.01
CA THR A 148 -3.64 15.35 21.73
C THR A 148 -4.07 14.03 22.41
N VAL A 149 -5.07 14.09 23.29
CA VAL A 149 -5.73 12.90 23.81
C VAL A 149 -6.60 12.30 22.72
N VAL A 150 -6.48 11.00 22.48
CA VAL A 150 -7.21 10.29 21.44
C VAL A 150 -8.07 9.17 22.01
N ARG A 151 -9.08 8.76 21.25
CA ARG A 151 -9.90 7.57 21.48
C ARG A 151 -9.82 6.68 20.26
N CYS A 152 -9.65 5.40 20.50
CA CYS A 152 -9.58 4.38 19.46
C CYS A 152 -10.80 3.48 19.53
N ARG A 153 -11.30 3.04 18.37
CA ARG A 153 -12.34 2.01 18.26
C ARG A 153 -12.15 1.17 17.02
N ILE A 154 -12.43 -0.11 17.12
CA ILE A 154 -12.49 -1.01 15.96
C ILE A 154 -13.79 -0.70 15.21
N LEU A 155 -13.71 -0.64 13.89
CA LEU A 155 -14.86 -0.39 13.03
C LEU A 155 -15.34 -1.69 12.40
N ASP A 156 -16.66 -1.92 12.42
CA ASP A 156 -17.29 -3.04 11.72
C ASP A 156 -17.31 -2.81 10.19
N GLU A 157 -17.48 -1.54 9.77
CA GLU A 157 -17.47 -1.14 8.38
C GLU A 157 -16.46 -0.02 8.15
N ILE A 158 -15.81 -0.05 6.99
CA ILE A 158 -14.83 0.98 6.60
C ILE A 158 -15.59 2.19 6.05
N PRO A 159 -15.52 3.36 6.72
CA PRO A 159 -16.24 4.54 6.29
C PRO A 159 -15.76 5.01 4.91
N GLU A 160 -16.68 5.54 4.11
CA GLU A 160 -16.38 6.11 2.77
C GLU A 160 -15.30 7.19 2.84
N GLN A 161 -15.32 8.02 3.90
CA GLN A 161 -14.33 9.08 4.12
C GLN A 161 -12.90 8.55 4.31
N SER A 162 -12.74 7.28 4.67
CA SER A 162 -11.43 6.63 4.82
C SER A 162 -10.92 6.04 3.51
N LYS A 163 -11.73 6.00 2.46
CA LYS A 163 -11.28 5.60 1.13
C LYS A 163 -10.26 6.59 0.58
N PRO A 164 -9.26 6.14 -0.19
CA PRO A 164 -8.27 7.07 -0.71
C PRO A 164 -8.95 8.08 -1.63
N GLN A 165 -8.79 9.36 -1.29
CA GLN A 165 -9.23 10.43 -2.19
C GLN A 165 -8.24 10.52 -3.35
N VAL A 166 -8.80 10.48 -4.55
CA VAL A 166 -8.04 10.57 -5.79
C VAL A 166 -8.38 11.90 -6.46
N THR A 167 -7.38 12.75 -6.62
CA THR A 167 -7.52 13.99 -7.39
C THR A 167 -7.22 13.70 -8.85
N GLU A 168 -8.17 13.97 -9.73
CA GLU A 168 -8.00 13.80 -11.17
C GLU A 168 -7.11 14.89 -11.75
N GLU A 169 -6.11 14.49 -12.51
CA GLU A 169 -5.22 15.37 -13.25
C GLU A 169 -5.09 14.91 -14.70
N THR A 170 -4.94 15.88 -15.61
CA THR A 170 -4.62 15.59 -17.02
C THR A 170 -3.20 15.98 -17.31
N LEU A 171 -2.42 15.05 -17.86
CA LEU A 171 -1.03 15.27 -18.24
C LEU A 171 -0.87 15.16 -19.76
N ILE A 172 -0.05 16.03 -20.33
CA ILE A 172 0.39 15.91 -21.72
C ILE A 172 1.79 15.31 -21.74
N VAL A 173 1.92 14.13 -22.35
CA VAL A 173 3.16 13.35 -22.42
C VAL A 173 3.46 13.00 -23.89
N SER A 174 4.74 12.79 -24.23
CA SER A 174 5.14 12.39 -25.58
C SER A 174 4.90 10.90 -25.87
N SER A 175 4.78 10.09 -24.82
CA SER A 175 4.53 8.65 -24.91
C SER A 175 4.02 8.13 -23.56
N LEU A 176 3.45 6.90 -23.55
CA LEU A 176 2.97 6.22 -22.33
C LEU A 176 4.09 5.58 -21.51
N ARG A 177 5.34 5.92 -21.77
CA ARG A 177 6.48 5.43 -21.00
C ARG A 177 6.41 5.94 -19.55
N LEU A 178 6.62 5.03 -18.61
CA LEU A 178 6.50 5.30 -17.19
C LEU A 178 7.47 6.38 -16.71
N ASP A 179 8.72 6.40 -17.22
CA ASP A 179 9.70 7.43 -16.89
C ASP A 179 9.25 8.84 -17.27
N GLY A 180 8.59 8.97 -18.42
CA GLY A 180 8.03 10.24 -18.89
C GLY A 180 6.84 10.71 -18.07
N ILE A 181 5.94 9.80 -17.70
CA ILE A 181 4.78 10.10 -16.85
C ILE A 181 5.25 10.55 -15.46
N VAL A 182 6.18 9.80 -14.83
CA VAL A 182 6.76 10.13 -13.52
C VAL A 182 7.47 11.49 -13.54
N ALA A 183 8.29 11.75 -14.57
CA ALA A 183 8.97 13.02 -14.73
C ALA A 183 7.97 14.19 -14.81
N LYS A 184 6.92 14.03 -15.63
CA LYS A 184 5.92 15.08 -15.85
C LYS A 184 5.09 15.35 -14.61
N LEU A 185 4.60 14.28 -13.95
CA LEU A 185 3.72 14.37 -12.78
C LEU A 185 4.40 15.04 -11.59
N TYR A 186 5.67 14.69 -11.34
CA TYR A 186 6.41 15.17 -10.18
C TYR A 186 7.37 16.31 -10.50
N HIS A 187 7.24 16.93 -11.69
CA HIS A 187 8.07 18.06 -12.14
C HIS A 187 9.58 17.78 -12.08
N LEU A 188 9.97 16.57 -12.45
CA LEU A 188 11.36 16.11 -12.44
C LEU A 188 12.01 16.27 -13.82
N SER A 189 13.32 16.48 -13.84
CA SER A 189 14.10 16.29 -15.05
C SER A 189 14.12 14.81 -15.47
N ARG A 190 14.40 14.54 -16.73
CA ARG A 190 14.51 13.16 -17.23
C ARG A 190 15.56 12.35 -16.48
N SER A 191 16.69 12.96 -16.16
CA SER A 191 17.77 12.31 -15.38
C SER A 191 17.33 11.97 -13.96
N GLN A 192 16.60 12.87 -13.28
CA GLN A 192 16.06 12.60 -11.96
C GLN A 192 15.01 11.48 -11.97
N SER A 193 14.11 11.48 -12.96
CA SER A 193 13.16 10.38 -13.11
C SER A 193 13.88 9.04 -13.33
N LEU A 194 14.86 8.97 -14.23
CA LEU A 194 15.62 7.75 -14.47
C LEU A 194 16.39 7.26 -13.23
N LEU A 195 16.85 8.18 -12.38
CA LEU A 195 17.53 7.82 -11.12
C LEU A 195 16.58 7.05 -10.19
N LEU A 196 15.29 7.42 -10.13
CA LEU A 196 14.30 6.74 -9.29
C LEU A 196 14.14 5.26 -9.68
N PHE A 197 14.20 4.94 -10.97
CA PHE A 197 14.16 3.54 -11.44
C PHE A 197 15.43 2.77 -11.04
N ARG A 198 16.61 3.39 -11.22
CA ARG A 198 17.90 2.79 -10.80
C ARG A 198 17.97 2.56 -9.28
N GLU A 199 17.38 3.46 -8.49
CA GLU A 199 17.30 3.36 -7.03
C GLU A 199 16.14 2.45 -6.55
N LYS A 200 15.45 1.75 -7.46
CA LYS A 200 14.33 0.85 -7.13
C LYS A 200 13.23 1.53 -6.31
N LYS A 201 12.92 2.79 -6.65
CA LYS A 201 11.92 3.61 -5.98
C LYS A 201 10.57 3.63 -6.68
N VAL A 202 10.46 3.09 -7.90
CA VAL A 202 9.24 3.06 -8.71
C VAL A 202 8.64 1.67 -8.72
N PHE A 203 7.38 1.58 -8.36
CA PHE A 203 6.62 0.32 -8.33
C PHE A 203 5.36 0.46 -9.18
N LEU A 204 5.08 -0.55 -9.98
CA LEU A 204 3.87 -0.70 -10.79
C LEU A 204 3.10 -1.91 -10.29
N ASP A 205 1.90 -1.69 -9.75
CA ASP A 205 1.05 -2.75 -9.16
C ASP A 205 1.83 -3.65 -8.16
N GLY A 206 2.63 -3.00 -7.28
CA GLY A 206 3.45 -3.66 -6.25
C GLY A 206 4.77 -4.24 -6.75
N ARG A 207 5.05 -4.26 -8.05
CA ARG A 207 6.30 -4.77 -8.63
C ARG A 207 7.31 -3.66 -8.85
N CYS A 208 8.54 -3.87 -8.44
CA CYS A 208 9.63 -2.93 -8.67
C CYS A 208 9.95 -2.82 -10.17
N MET A 209 9.97 -1.59 -10.66
CA MET A 209 10.25 -1.30 -12.08
C MET A 209 11.70 -0.87 -12.24
N GLU A 210 12.54 -1.79 -12.71
CA GLU A 210 13.92 -1.46 -13.12
C GLU A 210 13.95 -0.95 -14.57
N ASN A 211 12.99 -1.38 -15.40
CA ASN A 211 12.83 -0.91 -16.76
C ASN A 211 11.99 0.37 -16.81
N ASN A 212 12.63 1.49 -17.12
CA ASN A 212 12.02 2.80 -17.24
C ASN A 212 11.05 2.96 -18.42
N SER A 213 11.10 2.06 -19.42
CA SER A 213 10.23 2.08 -20.60
C SER A 213 8.92 1.30 -20.42
N GLY A 214 8.64 0.79 -19.23
CA GLY A 214 7.37 0.13 -18.91
C GLY A 214 6.17 1.01 -19.27
N ILE A 215 5.09 0.37 -19.72
CA ILE A 215 3.85 1.03 -20.11
C ILE A 215 2.79 0.73 -19.05
N CYS A 216 2.13 1.79 -18.54
CA CYS A 216 0.97 1.64 -17.66
C CYS A 216 -0.23 1.11 -18.43
N LYS A 217 -0.95 0.17 -17.84
CA LYS A 217 -2.30 -0.21 -18.28
C LYS A 217 -3.33 0.63 -17.54
N GLU A 218 -4.49 0.83 -18.12
CA GLU A 218 -5.60 1.51 -17.43
C GLU A 218 -5.95 0.76 -16.13
N GLY A 219 -6.09 1.50 -15.03
CA GLY A 219 -6.26 0.97 -13.67
C GLY A 219 -4.95 0.65 -12.94
N SER A 220 -3.78 0.65 -13.60
CA SER A 220 -2.49 0.40 -12.93
C SER A 220 -2.15 1.48 -11.92
N ILE A 221 -1.70 1.06 -10.74
CA ILE A 221 -1.25 1.93 -9.67
C ILE A 221 0.27 2.03 -9.69
N VAL A 222 0.77 3.26 -9.77
CA VAL A 222 2.20 3.56 -9.70
C VAL A 222 2.52 4.20 -8.36
N SER A 223 3.42 3.58 -7.60
CA SER A 223 3.96 4.13 -6.35
C SER A 223 5.39 4.59 -6.58
N VAL A 224 5.69 5.85 -6.22
CA VAL A 224 7.03 6.43 -6.33
C VAL A 224 7.48 6.84 -4.94
N ARG A 225 8.43 6.11 -4.35
CA ARG A 225 8.92 6.38 -2.98
C ARG A 225 9.45 7.80 -2.85
N GLY A 226 8.93 8.52 -1.85
CA GLY A 226 9.26 9.91 -1.59
C GLY A 226 8.48 10.94 -2.39
N TYR A 227 7.64 10.52 -3.34
CA TYR A 227 6.83 11.42 -4.20
C TYR A 227 5.32 11.16 -4.10
N GLY A 228 4.90 9.93 -3.86
CA GLY A 228 3.50 9.55 -3.73
C GLY A 228 3.05 8.49 -4.73
N ARG A 229 1.72 8.39 -4.93
CA ARG A 229 1.11 7.38 -5.79
C ARG A 229 0.12 8.01 -6.75
N PHE A 230 -0.08 7.35 -7.88
CA PHE A 230 -1.14 7.68 -8.81
C PHE A 230 -1.69 6.43 -9.50
N VAL A 231 -2.92 6.50 -9.97
CA VAL A 231 -3.55 5.51 -10.84
C VAL A 231 -3.60 6.07 -12.26
N TYR A 232 -3.20 5.27 -13.25
CA TYR A 232 -3.35 5.62 -14.65
C TYR A 232 -4.79 5.31 -15.09
N GLN A 233 -5.54 6.33 -15.49
CA GLN A 233 -6.98 6.24 -15.84
C GLN A 233 -7.22 6.21 -17.36
N GLY A 234 -6.16 6.11 -18.15
CA GLY A 234 -6.26 5.94 -19.58
C GLY A 234 -5.94 7.18 -20.42
N LEU A 235 -5.96 6.97 -21.72
CA LEU A 235 -5.76 8.02 -22.75
C LEU A 235 -7.04 8.84 -22.91
N ALA A 236 -6.95 10.16 -22.79
CA ALA A 236 -8.06 11.05 -23.08
C ALA A 236 -8.18 11.36 -24.59
N HIS A 237 -7.09 11.83 -25.20
CA HIS A 237 -7.00 12.10 -26.65
C HIS A 237 -5.55 12.34 -27.09
N GLU A 238 -5.33 12.29 -28.39
CA GLU A 238 -4.07 12.74 -28.98
C GLU A 238 -4.16 14.22 -29.36
N THR A 239 -3.11 14.97 -29.03
CA THR A 239 -3.03 16.40 -29.35
C THR A 239 -2.65 16.62 -30.81
N LYS A 240 -2.96 17.80 -31.38
CA LYS A 240 -2.59 18.17 -32.77
C LYS A 240 -1.08 18.09 -33.06
N LYS A 241 -0.23 18.05 -32.01
CA LYS A 241 1.24 17.96 -32.14
C LYS A 241 1.75 16.52 -31.92
N GLY A 242 0.87 15.51 -31.91
CA GLY A 242 1.24 14.10 -31.70
C GLY A 242 1.60 13.72 -30.27
N ASN A 243 1.32 14.59 -29.27
CA ASN A 243 1.45 14.23 -27.86
C ASN A 243 0.16 13.58 -27.37
N LEU A 244 0.30 12.80 -26.29
CA LEU A 244 -0.81 12.10 -25.66
C LEU A 244 -1.33 12.89 -24.44
N SER A 245 -2.61 13.16 -24.40
CA SER A 245 -3.31 13.67 -23.22
C SER A 245 -3.83 12.49 -22.43
N ILE A 246 -3.27 12.26 -21.23
CA ILE A 246 -3.62 11.13 -20.36
C ILE A 246 -4.32 11.61 -19.09
N ARG A 247 -5.23 10.79 -18.57
CA ARG A 247 -5.87 11.01 -17.28
C ARG A 247 -5.16 10.18 -16.23
N ILE A 248 -4.87 10.81 -15.11
CA ILE A 248 -4.34 10.16 -13.91
C ILE A 248 -5.16 10.57 -12.70
N GLY A 249 -5.26 9.68 -11.74
CA GLY A 249 -5.77 9.96 -10.42
C GLY A 249 -4.64 9.98 -9.41
N ARG A 250 -4.32 11.14 -8.84
CA ARG A 250 -3.30 11.27 -7.80
C ARG A 250 -3.88 10.97 -6.44
N TYR A 251 -3.30 10.02 -5.72
CA TYR A 251 -3.70 9.75 -4.35
C TYR A 251 -3.25 10.89 -3.43
N GLY A 252 -4.21 11.49 -2.71
CA GLY A 252 -3.93 12.51 -1.70
C GLY A 252 -3.27 11.90 -0.45
N GLY A 253 -2.36 12.64 0.18
CA GLY A 253 -1.89 12.37 1.54
C GLY A 253 -0.65 11.49 1.68
N VAL A 254 0.33 11.61 0.80
CA VAL A 254 1.71 11.19 1.14
C VAL A 254 2.59 12.45 1.15
N HIS A 255 2.78 13.00 2.33
CA HIS A 255 3.82 13.98 2.64
C HIS A 255 4.70 13.43 3.74
#